data_6f22bb9d94bd71806e5b645fd56ed7e2
#
_entry.id   6f22bb9d94bd71806e5b645fd56ed7e2
#
_cell.length_a   1.000
_cell.length_b   1.000
_cell.length_c   1.000
_cell.angle_alpha   90.00
_cell.angle_beta   90.00
_cell.angle_gamma   90.00
#
_symmetry.space_group_name_H-M   'P 1'
#
loop_
_entity.id
_entity.type
_entity.pdbx_description
1 polymer ?
#
loop_
_entity_poly.entity_id
_entity_poly.type
_entity_poly.pdbx_seq_one_letter_code
_entity_poly.pdbx_strand_id
1 'polypeptide(L)'
;MDDIAKHSPLRDTDVQDYGDDPTAVRDTDHYKEEYVRGFVEKWDDLIDWDARAESEGRFFIDLLKERGKQSVLDAAAGTGFHSVQLMKAGLDVTTCDGSAEMVAKAFENGRKRGLILNTIHADWRWLNQDLRGRFDAIICLGNSFTHLHEERDRRRTLAEFYAALKHDGILILDQRNYDAILDRGFQ
;
A
#
# COMPACT_ATOMS: atom_id res chain seq x y z
N MET A 1 -28.88 19.01 -9.69
CA MET A 1 -28.21 17.69 -9.79
C MET A 1 -26.91 17.75 -10.61
N ASP A 2 -26.33 18.95 -10.80
CA ASP A 2 -25.24 19.17 -11.77
C ASP A 2 -23.89 19.63 -11.21
N ASP A 3 -23.67 19.48 -9.91
CA ASP A 3 -22.44 20.01 -9.30
C ASP A 3 -21.37 18.93 -8.90
N ILE A 4 -21.73 17.66 -8.99
CA ILE A 4 -20.79 16.58 -8.63
C ILE A 4 -19.75 16.33 -9.75
N ALA A 5 -20.11 16.59 -11.00
CA ALA A 5 -19.22 16.40 -12.15
C ALA A 5 -18.09 17.45 -12.24
N LYS A 6 -18.25 18.63 -11.58
CA LYS A 6 -17.25 19.70 -11.61
C LYS A 6 -16.10 19.54 -10.62
N HIS A 7 -16.17 18.56 -9.73
CA HIS A 7 -15.16 18.30 -8.70
C HIS A 7 -14.53 16.91 -8.83
N SER A 8 -14.61 16.28 -10.02
CA SER A 8 -13.77 15.10 -10.27
C SER A 8 -12.32 15.53 -10.24
N PRO A 9 -11.47 14.93 -9.36
CA PRO A 9 -10.06 15.29 -9.27
C PRO A 9 -9.27 14.93 -10.54
N LEU A 10 -9.88 14.18 -11.46
CA LEU A 10 -9.30 13.79 -12.75
C LEU A 10 -10.16 14.31 -13.88
N ARG A 11 -9.61 15.22 -14.69
CA ARG A 11 -10.19 15.61 -15.98
C ARG A 11 -9.81 14.56 -17.01
N ASP A 12 -10.59 14.41 -18.08
CA ASP A 12 -10.26 13.50 -19.19
C ASP A 12 -8.84 13.72 -19.75
N THR A 13 -8.34 14.96 -19.72
CA THR A 13 -6.97 15.31 -20.10
C THR A 13 -5.93 14.76 -19.16
N ASP A 14 -6.26 14.59 -17.86
CA ASP A 14 -5.32 14.07 -16.86
C ASP A 14 -5.17 12.55 -17.02
N VAL A 15 -6.20 11.85 -17.49
CA VAL A 15 -6.15 10.40 -17.75
C VAL A 15 -5.18 10.07 -18.89
N GLN A 16 -5.10 10.93 -19.92
CA GLN A 16 -4.17 10.75 -21.04
C GLN A 16 -2.70 10.90 -20.63
N ASP A 17 -2.42 11.75 -19.62
CA ASP A 17 -1.05 11.96 -19.12
C ASP A 17 -0.53 10.79 -18.27
N TYR A 18 -1.41 9.91 -17.79
CA TYR A 18 -0.99 8.75 -16.99
C TYR A 18 -0.43 7.61 -17.83
N GLY A 19 -0.65 7.62 -19.14
CA GLY A 19 -0.30 6.55 -20.06
C GLY A 19 -1.03 5.25 -19.74
N ASP A 20 -1.64 4.67 -20.74
CA ASP A 20 -2.45 3.45 -20.59
C ASP A 20 -1.62 2.16 -20.71
N ASP A 21 -0.32 2.28 -20.98
CA ASP A 21 0.56 1.15 -21.16
C ASP A 21 1.25 0.76 -19.83
N PRO A 22 0.81 -0.33 -19.17
CA PRO A 22 1.43 -0.82 -17.94
C PRO A 22 2.83 -1.42 -18.16
N THR A 23 3.24 -1.61 -19.42
CA THR A 23 4.57 -2.15 -19.76
C THR A 23 5.61 -1.05 -19.99
N ALA A 24 5.22 0.21 -20.07
CA ALA A 24 6.14 1.32 -20.26
C ALA A 24 7.08 1.46 -19.06
N VAL A 25 8.37 1.43 -19.32
CA VAL A 25 9.41 1.66 -18.29
C VAL A 25 9.36 3.11 -17.83
N ARG A 26 9.39 3.35 -16.53
CA ARG A 26 9.33 4.66 -15.88
C ARG A 26 10.28 4.68 -14.69
N ASP A 27 10.66 5.88 -14.26
CA ASP A 27 11.52 6.03 -13.07
C ASP A 27 10.88 5.39 -11.81
N THR A 28 9.56 5.42 -11.71
CA THR A 28 8.81 4.74 -10.64
C THR A 28 9.05 3.23 -10.61
N ASP A 29 9.47 2.61 -11.72
CA ASP A 29 9.69 1.16 -11.80
C ASP A 29 11.00 0.68 -11.15
N HIS A 30 11.86 1.57 -10.65
CA HIS A 30 13.09 1.20 -9.95
C HIS A 30 12.88 0.25 -8.78
N TYR A 31 11.73 0.31 -8.10
CA TYR A 31 11.42 -0.62 -7.02
C TYR A 31 11.49 -2.11 -7.46
N LYS A 32 11.26 -2.40 -8.75
CA LYS A 32 11.35 -3.78 -9.30
C LYS A 32 12.78 -4.31 -9.29
N GLU A 33 13.76 -3.41 -9.36
CA GLU A 33 15.19 -3.73 -9.31
C GLU A 33 15.73 -3.76 -7.88
N GLU A 34 15.11 -3.00 -6.97
CA GLU A 34 15.53 -2.88 -5.57
C GLU A 34 15.12 -4.13 -4.77
N TYR A 35 13.92 -4.66 -4.99
CA TYR A 35 13.36 -5.76 -4.21
C TYR A 35 13.62 -7.13 -4.83
N VAL A 36 14.90 -7.39 -5.17
CA VAL A 36 15.33 -8.70 -5.67
C VAL A 36 15.35 -9.75 -4.54
N ARG A 37 15.25 -11.03 -4.91
CA ARG A 37 15.12 -12.16 -3.98
C ARG A 37 16.16 -12.15 -2.85
N GLY A 38 17.43 -11.93 -3.17
CA GLY A 38 18.52 -11.95 -2.16
C GLY A 38 18.41 -10.81 -1.12
N PHE A 39 17.79 -9.70 -1.48
CA PHE A 39 17.49 -8.60 -0.57
C PHE A 39 16.25 -8.93 0.28
N VAL A 40 15.19 -9.43 -0.36
CA VAL A 40 13.94 -9.79 0.31
C VAL A 40 14.14 -10.88 1.37
N GLU A 41 15.04 -11.85 1.13
CA GLU A 41 15.38 -12.88 2.10
C GLU A 41 15.95 -12.31 3.41
N LYS A 42 16.67 -11.19 3.32
CA LYS A 42 17.27 -10.48 4.47
C LYS A 42 16.38 -9.36 5.03
N TRP A 43 15.26 -9.06 4.38
CA TRP A 43 14.40 -7.94 4.76
C TRP A 43 13.86 -8.11 6.18
N ASP A 44 13.43 -9.32 6.54
CA ASP A 44 12.89 -9.61 7.87
C ASP A 44 13.96 -9.53 8.97
N ASP A 45 15.24 -9.74 8.63
CA ASP A 45 16.35 -9.55 9.55
C ASP A 45 16.64 -8.05 9.78
N LEU A 46 16.38 -7.22 8.77
CA LEU A 46 16.51 -5.76 8.84
C LEU A 46 15.32 -5.11 9.55
N ILE A 47 14.12 -5.66 9.35
CA ILE A 47 12.90 -5.22 10.02
C ILE A 47 12.61 -6.20 11.14
N ASP A 48 13.11 -5.92 12.32
CA ASP A 48 12.76 -6.63 13.54
C ASP A 48 11.24 -6.51 13.79
N TRP A 49 10.50 -7.58 13.49
CA TRP A 49 9.05 -7.59 13.60
C TRP A 49 8.56 -7.37 15.04
N ASP A 50 9.30 -7.88 16.03
CA ASP A 50 8.91 -7.78 17.44
C ASP A 50 9.16 -6.35 17.94
N ALA A 51 10.34 -5.79 17.66
CA ALA A 51 10.66 -4.41 17.99
C ALA A 51 9.72 -3.43 17.28
N ARG A 52 9.35 -3.71 16.01
CA ARG A 52 8.39 -2.91 15.26
C ARG A 52 7.00 -2.98 15.88
N ALA A 53 6.53 -4.18 16.24
CA ALA A 53 5.23 -4.37 16.89
C ALA A 53 5.15 -3.64 18.23
N GLU A 54 6.24 -3.64 19.01
CA GLU A 54 6.33 -2.88 20.26
C GLU A 54 6.28 -1.37 20.02
N SER A 55 7.02 -0.88 19.04
CA SER A 55 7.11 0.56 18.71
C SER A 55 5.82 1.11 18.12
N GLU A 56 5.22 0.43 17.16
CA GLU A 56 3.96 0.87 16.52
C GLU A 56 2.74 0.59 17.43
N GLY A 57 2.83 -0.39 18.32
CA GLY A 57 1.74 -0.82 19.18
C GLY A 57 0.53 -1.26 18.36
N ARG A 58 -0.63 -0.79 18.77
CA ARG A 58 -1.91 -1.13 18.13
C ARG A 58 -2.53 0.01 17.33
N PHE A 59 -1.76 1.07 17.07
CA PHE A 59 -2.30 2.31 16.51
C PHE A 59 -3.20 2.10 15.28
N PHE A 60 -2.72 1.40 14.25
CA PHE A 60 -3.51 1.19 13.04
C PHE A 60 -4.70 0.24 13.27
N ILE A 61 -4.53 -0.78 14.12
CA ILE A 61 -5.61 -1.72 14.47
C ILE A 61 -6.74 -0.98 15.17
N ASP A 62 -6.41 -0.17 16.18
CA ASP A 62 -7.40 0.53 17.00
C ASP A 62 -8.08 1.62 16.16
N LEU A 63 -7.34 2.37 15.34
CA LEU A 63 -7.91 3.34 14.39
C LEU A 63 -8.93 2.70 13.44
N LEU A 64 -8.60 1.56 12.84
CA LEU A 64 -9.50 0.86 11.93
C LEU A 64 -10.76 0.36 12.65
N LYS A 65 -10.61 -0.22 13.84
CA LYS A 65 -11.73 -0.71 14.64
C LYS A 65 -12.63 0.41 15.14
N GLU A 66 -12.07 1.50 15.64
CA GLU A 66 -12.83 2.69 16.07
C GLU A 66 -13.65 3.30 14.93
N ARG A 67 -13.11 3.24 13.69
CA ARG A 67 -13.82 3.68 12.50
C ARG A 67 -14.74 2.63 11.89
N GLY A 68 -14.91 1.46 12.52
CA GLY A 68 -15.77 0.37 12.04
C GLY A 68 -15.32 -0.24 10.71
N LYS A 69 -14.02 -0.21 10.40
CA LYS A 69 -13.46 -0.74 9.16
C LYS A 69 -13.09 -2.20 9.35
N GLN A 70 -13.66 -3.08 8.52
CA GLN A 70 -13.48 -4.52 8.63
C GLN A 70 -12.63 -5.10 7.49
N SER A 71 -12.93 -4.74 6.24
CA SER A 71 -12.15 -5.18 5.07
C SER A 71 -11.05 -4.18 4.74
N VAL A 72 -9.80 -4.64 4.70
CA VAL A 72 -8.61 -3.80 4.55
C VAL A 72 -7.75 -4.29 3.40
N LEU A 73 -7.34 -3.38 2.52
CA LEU A 73 -6.25 -3.59 1.57
C LEU A 73 -4.96 -3.05 2.17
N ASP A 74 -4.01 -3.92 2.44
CA ASP A 74 -2.62 -3.56 2.72
C ASP A 74 -1.91 -3.43 1.37
N ALA A 75 -1.81 -2.19 0.86
CA ALA A 75 -1.38 -1.93 -0.51
C ALA A 75 0.15 -1.96 -0.69
N ALA A 76 0.89 -1.88 0.39
CA ALA A 76 2.36 -1.89 0.42
C ALA A 76 2.85 -2.86 1.49
N ALA A 77 2.42 -4.10 1.35
CA ALA A 77 2.55 -5.08 2.42
C ALA A 77 4.00 -5.51 2.71
N GLY A 78 4.89 -5.36 1.73
CA GLY A 78 6.26 -5.86 1.85
C GLY A 78 6.25 -7.33 2.23
N THR A 79 6.96 -7.70 3.30
CA THR A 79 7.00 -9.08 3.81
C THR A 79 5.80 -9.46 4.71
N GLY A 80 4.76 -8.59 4.77
CA GLY A 80 3.46 -8.92 5.37
C GLY A 80 3.28 -8.56 6.84
N PHE A 81 4.13 -7.71 7.41
CA PHE A 81 4.07 -7.34 8.83
C PHE A 81 2.69 -6.84 9.25
N HIS A 82 2.19 -5.76 8.60
CA HIS A 82 0.89 -5.19 8.95
C HIS A 82 -0.26 -6.14 8.64
N SER A 83 -0.23 -6.80 7.48
CA SER A 83 -1.24 -7.80 7.11
C SER A 83 -1.42 -8.86 8.19
N VAL A 84 -0.32 -9.40 8.74
CA VAL A 84 -0.35 -10.40 9.82
C VAL A 84 -0.94 -9.81 11.11
N GLN A 85 -0.54 -8.60 11.50
CA GLN A 85 -1.04 -7.96 12.72
C GLN A 85 -2.55 -7.67 12.64
N LEU A 86 -3.00 -7.16 11.49
CA LEU A 86 -4.40 -6.86 11.24
C LEU A 86 -5.27 -8.13 11.22
N MET A 87 -4.80 -9.21 10.56
CA MET A 87 -5.51 -10.49 10.55
C MET A 87 -5.58 -11.11 11.95
N LYS A 88 -4.51 -11.05 12.74
CA LYS A 88 -4.53 -11.49 14.15
C LYS A 88 -5.53 -10.69 14.99
N ALA A 89 -5.77 -9.45 14.64
CA ALA A 89 -6.76 -8.60 15.29
C ALA A 89 -8.22 -8.85 14.81
N GLY A 90 -8.41 -9.78 13.85
CA GLY A 90 -9.72 -10.20 13.34
C GLY A 90 -10.23 -9.37 12.17
N LEU A 91 -9.37 -8.62 11.48
CA LEU A 91 -9.72 -7.90 10.25
C LEU A 91 -9.58 -8.82 9.02
N ASP A 92 -10.39 -8.57 8.01
CA ASP A 92 -10.31 -9.22 6.69
C ASP A 92 -9.32 -8.45 5.82
N VAL A 93 -8.17 -9.07 5.52
CA VAL A 93 -7.05 -8.39 4.89
C VAL A 93 -6.72 -9.00 3.53
N THR A 94 -6.65 -8.14 2.52
CA THR A 94 -5.98 -8.43 1.26
C THR A 94 -4.59 -7.81 1.29
N THR A 95 -3.57 -8.64 1.07
CA THR A 95 -2.15 -8.31 1.14
C THR A 95 -1.63 -8.05 -0.28
N CYS A 96 -1.26 -6.83 -0.59
CA CYS A 96 -0.81 -6.44 -1.93
C CYS A 96 0.58 -5.81 -1.90
N ASP A 97 1.39 -6.13 -2.89
CA ASP A 97 2.68 -5.48 -3.12
C ASP A 97 3.03 -5.46 -4.61
N GLY A 98 3.82 -4.49 -5.04
CA GLY A 98 4.34 -4.37 -6.40
C GLY A 98 5.49 -5.33 -6.71
N SER A 99 6.10 -5.96 -5.71
CA SER A 99 7.15 -6.96 -5.85
C SER A 99 6.60 -8.37 -5.64
N ALA A 100 6.76 -9.23 -6.64
CA ALA A 100 6.36 -10.63 -6.55
C ALA A 100 7.12 -11.38 -5.44
N GLU A 101 8.38 -11.03 -5.21
CA GLU A 101 9.23 -11.60 -4.16
C GLU A 101 8.72 -11.21 -2.77
N MET A 102 8.31 -9.93 -2.59
CA MET A 102 7.69 -9.48 -1.34
C MET A 102 6.38 -10.21 -1.08
N VAL A 103 5.52 -10.34 -2.10
CA VAL A 103 4.25 -11.09 -1.99
C VAL A 103 4.48 -12.54 -1.60
N ALA A 104 5.45 -13.22 -2.22
CA ALA A 104 5.80 -14.60 -1.87
C ALA A 104 6.31 -14.70 -0.43
N LYS A 105 7.16 -13.76 -0.01
CA LYS A 105 7.70 -13.71 1.36
C LYS A 105 6.60 -13.42 2.39
N ALA A 106 5.68 -12.51 2.08
CA ALA A 106 4.52 -12.23 2.93
C ALA A 106 3.68 -13.50 3.17
N PHE A 107 3.41 -14.26 2.10
CA PHE A 107 2.68 -15.52 2.19
C PHE A 107 3.39 -16.53 3.09
N GLU A 108 4.72 -16.71 2.92
CA GLU A 108 5.52 -17.57 3.79
C GLU A 108 5.47 -17.12 5.27
N ASN A 109 5.61 -15.83 5.51
CA ASN A 109 5.59 -15.25 6.85
C ASN A 109 4.24 -15.41 7.53
N GLY A 110 3.14 -15.28 6.78
CA GLY A 110 1.79 -15.60 7.25
C GLY A 110 1.70 -17.05 7.68
N ARG A 111 2.12 -17.98 6.82
CA ARG A 111 2.09 -19.43 7.11
C ARG A 111 2.91 -19.81 8.35
N LYS A 112 4.11 -19.25 8.51
CA LYS A 112 4.94 -19.46 9.70
C LYS A 112 4.25 -19.03 11.00
N ARG A 113 3.25 -18.14 10.88
CA ARG A 113 2.47 -17.61 12.02
C ARG A 113 1.05 -18.18 12.10
N GLY A 114 0.77 -19.26 11.34
CA GLY A 114 -0.51 -19.96 11.34
C GLY A 114 -1.63 -19.24 10.57
N LEU A 115 -1.28 -18.29 9.68
CA LEU A 115 -2.22 -17.54 8.87
C LEU A 115 -2.04 -17.85 7.38
N ILE A 116 -3.13 -17.77 6.62
CA ILE A 116 -3.10 -17.82 5.16
C ILE A 116 -3.48 -16.44 4.66
N LEU A 117 -2.48 -15.68 4.21
CA LEU A 117 -2.69 -14.35 3.65
C LEU A 117 -3.34 -14.46 2.26
N ASN A 118 -4.34 -13.63 2.00
CA ASN A 118 -4.87 -13.41 0.66
C ASN A 118 -3.94 -12.43 -0.07
N THR A 119 -3.03 -12.93 -0.90
CA THR A 119 -1.96 -12.15 -1.49
C THR A 119 -2.24 -11.81 -2.95
N ILE A 120 -1.92 -10.58 -3.36
CA ILE A 120 -2.03 -10.08 -4.73
C ILE A 120 -0.71 -9.38 -5.09
N HIS A 121 -0.16 -9.72 -6.26
CA HIS A 121 0.91 -8.95 -6.89
C HIS A 121 0.27 -7.95 -7.85
N ALA A 122 0.35 -6.66 -7.56
CA ALA A 122 -0.24 -5.62 -8.38
C ALA A 122 0.51 -4.30 -8.29
N ASP A 123 0.55 -3.57 -9.39
CA ASP A 123 1.02 -2.20 -9.45
C ASP A 123 -0.12 -1.25 -9.08
N TRP A 124 0.15 -0.30 -8.18
CA TRP A 124 -0.84 0.66 -7.70
C TRP A 124 -1.46 1.50 -8.82
N ARG A 125 -0.72 1.74 -9.89
CA ARG A 125 -1.18 2.54 -11.04
C ARG A 125 -2.29 1.88 -11.85
N TRP A 126 -2.45 0.56 -11.70
CA TRP A 126 -3.47 -0.26 -12.37
C TRP A 126 -4.15 -1.24 -11.40
N LEU A 127 -4.19 -0.89 -10.14
CA LEU A 127 -4.60 -1.74 -9.02
C LEU A 127 -5.96 -2.43 -9.23
N ASN A 128 -6.95 -1.71 -9.77
CA ASN A 128 -8.29 -2.25 -9.95
C ASN A 128 -8.41 -3.31 -11.05
N GLN A 129 -7.38 -3.53 -11.85
CA GLN A 129 -7.34 -4.66 -12.81
C GLN A 129 -7.19 -5.99 -12.07
N ASP A 130 -6.50 -6.01 -10.93
CA ASP A 130 -6.15 -7.21 -10.19
C ASP A 130 -7.03 -7.41 -8.94
N LEU A 131 -7.69 -6.35 -8.47
CA LEU A 131 -8.54 -6.40 -7.28
C LEU A 131 -9.92 -6.99 -7.58
N ARG A 132 -10.45 -7.73 -6.60
CA ARG A 132 -11.84 -8.17 -6.58
C ARG A 132 -12.58 -7.49 -5.42
N GLY A 133 -13.50 -6.58 -5.76
CA GLY A 133 -14.32 -5.87 -4.78
C GLY A 133 -13.69 -4.58 -4.28
N ARG A 134 -14.30 -4.03 -3.23
CA ARG A 134 -13.88 -2.77 -2.60
C ARG A 134 -13.67 -2.96 -1.11
N PHE A 135 -12.87 -2.09 -0.52
CA PHE A 135 -12.40 -2.17 0.86
C PHE A 135 -12.96 -1.06 1.73
N ASP A 136 -13.14 -1.34 3.03
CA ASP A 136 -13.49 -0.32 4.02
C ASP A 136 -12.30 0.60 4.30
N ALA A 137 -11.07 0.07 4.16
CA ALA A 137 -9.85 0.83 4.31
C ALA A 137 -8.76 0.35 3.35
N ILE A 138 -7.91 1.29 2.95
CA ILE A 138 -6.63 1.01 2.30
C ILE A 138 -5.54 1.59 3.18
N ILE A 139 -4.52 0.79 3.47
CA ILE A 139 -3.29 1.25 4.12
C ILE A 139 -2.12 1.15 3.15
N CYS A 140 -1.30 2.18 3.09
CA CYS A 140 -0.04 2.22 2.35
C CYS A 140 1.01 2.81 3.28
N LEU A 141 1.69 1.94 4.00
CA LEU A 141 2.54 2.27 5.13
C LEU A 141 4.03 2.05 4.81
N GLY A 142 4.90 2.45 5.74
CA GLY A 142 6.34 2.27 5.61
C GLY A 142 7.00 3.23 4.62
N ASN A 143 6.44 4.43 4.45
CA ASN A 143 6.94 5.43 3.50
C ASN A 143 6.87 5.00 2.02
N SER A 144 6.08 3.98 1.71
CA SER A 144 6.08 3.31 0.40
C SER A 144 5.55 4.19 -0.72
N PHE A 145 4.59 5.09 -0.44
CA PHE A 145 4.03 5.98 -1.46
C PHE A 145 5.07 6.89 -2.12
N THR A 146 6.20 7.11 -1.47
CA THR A 146 7.32 7.93 -2.00
C THR A 146 8.10 7.27 -3.13
N HIS A 147 7.91 5.97 -3.39
CA HIS A 147 8.44 5.31 -4.60
C HIS A 147 7.79 5.83 -5.89
N LEU A 148 6.65 6.53 -5.80
CA LEU A 148 6.02 7.19 -6.94
C LEU A 148 6.68 8.56 -7.16
N HIS A 149 7.76 8.59 -7.95
CA HIS A 149 8.54 9.83 -8.19
C HIS A 149 7.78 10.84 -9.05
N GLU A 150 6.96 10.37 -9.98
CA GLU A 150 6.23 11.23 -10.90
C GLU A 150 4.86 11.65 -10.34
N GLU A 151 4.51 12.92 -10.50
CA GLU A 151 3.21 13.44 -10.05
C GLU A 151 2.03 12.71 -10.72
N ARG A 152 2.13 12.43 -12.01
CA ARG A 152 1.10 11.68 -12.74
C ARG A 152 0.86 10.30 -12.13
N ASP A 153 1.93 9.58 -11.74
CA ASP A 153 1.82 8.25 -11.15
C ASP A 153 1.20 8.32 -9.75
N ARG A 154 1.53 9.35 -8.96
CA ARG A 154 0.86 9.61 -7.68
C ARG A 154 -0.63 9.90 -7.85
N ARG A 155 -1.00 10.74 -8.81
CA ARG A 155 -2.41 11.05 -9.11
C ARG A 155 -3.16 9.81 -9.59
N ARG A 156 -2.55 9.03 -10.49
CA ARG A 156 -3.13 7.77 -10.97
C ARG A 156 -3.37 6.81 -9.81
N THR A 157 -2.37 6.57 -8.99
CA THR A 157 -2.48 5.67 -7.83
C THR A 157 -3.55 6.12 -6.84
N LEU A 158 -3.65 7.42 -6.55
CA LEU A 158 -4.71 7.94 -5.69
C LEU A 158 -6.11 7.72 -6.30
N ALA A 159 -6.25 7.82 -7.61
CA ALA A 159 -7.50 7.50 -8.29
C ALA A 159 -7.84 6.01 -8.22
N GLU A 160 -6.84 5.13 -8.38
CA GLU A 160 -7.00 3.68 -8.21
C GLU A 160 -7.39 3.33 -6.77
N PHE A 161 -6.74 3.92 -5.77
CA PHE A 161 -7.11 3.75 -4.36
C PHE A 161 -8.55 4.23 -4.08
N TYR A 162 -8.91 5.39 -4.61
CA TYR A 162 -10.28 5.90 -4.47
C TYR A 162 -11.31 4.95 -5.07
N ALA A 163 -11.05 4.41 -6.27
CA ALA A 163 -11.94 3.45 -6.93
C ALA A 163 -12.05 2.12 -6.18
N ALA A 164 -10.99 1.71 -5.47
CA ALA A 164 -10.97 0.49 -4.66
C ALA A 164 -11.61 0.65 -3.28
N LEU A 165 -11.91 1.86 -2.83
CA LEU A 165 -12.60 2.12 -1.57
C LEU A 165 -14.11 1.97 -1.71
N LYS A 166 -14.75 1.45 -0.68
CA LYS A 166 -16.21 1.54 -0.49
C LYS A 166 -16.63 2.99 -0.21
N HIS A 167 -17.94 3.24 -0.29
CA HIS A 167 -18.50 4.49 0.24
C HIS A 167 -18.08 4.65 1.72
N ASP A 168 -17.67 5.85 2.11
CA ASP A 168 -17.10 6.14 3.44
C ASP A 168 -15.82 5.35 3.78
N GLY A 169 -15.17 4.74 2.79
CA GLY A 169 -13.87 4.10 2.95
C GLY A 169 -12.79 5.11 3.32
N ILE A 170 -11.74 4.65 3.99
CA ILE A 170 -10.61 5.50 4.40
C ILE A 170 -9.30 5.04 3.75
N LEU A 171 -8.47 6.01 3.38
CA LEU A 171 -7.09 5.78 2.96
C LEU A 171 -6.15 6.26 4.07
N ILE A 172 -5.21 5.41 4.47
CA ILE A 172 -4.16 5.74 5.42
C ILE A 172 -2.82 5.67 4.68
N LEU A 173 -2.16 6.82 4.57
CA LEU A 173 -0.80 6.93 4.06
C LEU A 173 0.12 7.35 5.19
N ASP A 174 1.22 6.66 5.37
CA ASP A 174 2.28 7.10 6.26
C ASP A 174 3.49 7.57 5.44
N GLN A 175 4.10 8.63 5.88
CA GLN A 175 5.29 9.20 5.26
C GLN A 175 6.22 9.79 6.32
N ARG A 176 7.52 9.77 6.04
CA ARG A 176 8.49 10.51 6.83
C ARG A 176 8.18 12.00 6.78
N ASN A 177 8.47 12.69 7.87
CA ASN A 177 8.37 14.15 7.90
C ASN A 177 9.55 14.78 7.14
N TYR A 178 9.39 14.87 5.81
CA TYR A 178 10.43 15.39 4.93
C TYR A 178 10.75 16.87 5.18
N ASP A 179 9.77 17.66 5.61
CA ASP A 179 10.01 19.07 5.97
C ASP A 179 10.98 19.16 7.15
N ALA A 180 10.76 18.36 8.20
CA ALA A 180 11.68 18.31 9.32
C ALA A 180 13.08 17.78 8.95
N ILE A 181 13.17 16.86 7.99
CA ILE A 181 14.44 16.34 7.49
C ILE A 181 15.18 17.41 6.70
N LEU A 182 14.49 18.19 5.85
CA LEU A 182 15.08 19.28 5.08
C LEU A 182 15.55 20.41 5.99
N ASP A 183 14.80 20.73 7.05
CA ASP A 183 15.13 21.80 7.98
C ASP A 183 16.29 21.45 8.93
N ARG A 184 16.39 20.19 9.35
CA ARG A 184 17.29 19.75 10.44
C ARG A 184 18.40 18.82 9.99
N GLY A 185 18.37 18.36 8.74
CA GLY A 185 19.23 17.29 8.25
C GLY A 185 18.80 15.89 8.77
N PHE A 186 19.44 14.86 8.23
CA PHE A 186 19.31 13.51 8.76
C PHE A 186 20.05 13.44 10.11
N GLN A 187 19.33 13.11 11.16
CA GLN A 187 19.88 12.78 12.47
C GLN A 187 19.88 11.28 12.66
#